data_832a04bba3d5741890a507cf04b660b5
#
_entry.id   832a04bba3d5741890a507cf04b660b5
#
_cell.length_a   1.000
_cell.length_b   1.000
_cell.length_c   1.000
_cell.angle_alpha   90.00
_cell.angle_beta   90.00
_cell.angle_gamma   90.00
#
_symmetry.space_group_name_H-M   'P 1'
#
loop_
_entity.id
_entity.type
_entity.pdbx_description
1 polymer ?
#
loop_
_entity_poly.entity_id
_entity_poly.type
_entity_poly.pdbx_seq_one_letter_code
_entity_poly.pdbx_strand_id
1 'polypeptide(L)'
;EYVGGDLSSFANLMNEKSNSLELTSTHFVTPHGLDNDIHYTTAYELAIITNYALKNETFYNFVRTKNYTVTINGYSKTLSNTNELLGNLNGVYGVKTGFTNGANRCLVTAVKRDNMDLICIVLGADTKKDRTKDSIQLIEYAFKNYTMVNIREKIMTEFNNWKLCNSSSFEVQKGISNNVDVILADLPFDFFPINCNYINDVSIYIYCKTTFEAPLNANTAIGYLTVSVHNKNILSLDIYNSNSIFQKDFSNFLNDMIKNYTSYLETLLCKNI
;
A
#
# COMPACT_ATOMS: atom_id res chain seq x y z
N GLU A 1 -24.90 24.44 3.09
CA GLU A 1 -26.35 24.34 2.90
C GLU A 1 -26.75 23.51 1.66
N TYR A 2 -26.22 23.80 0.45
CA TYR A 2 -26.62 23.10 -0.78
C TYR A 2 -26.40 21.57 -0.73
N VAL A 3 -25.29 21.09 -0.17
CA VAL A 3 -24.96 19.63 -0.11
C VAL A 3 -25.54 18.97 1.14
N GLY A 4 -25.41 19.62 2.29
CA GLY A 4 -25.76 19.02 3.58
C GLY A 4 -27.08 19.51 4.19
N GLY A 5 -27.73 20.52 3.59
CA GLY A 5 -28.91 21.18 4.16
C GLY A 5 -28.54 22.21 5.23
N ASP A 6 -27.79 21.83 6.25
CA ASP A 6 -27.26 22.68 7.32
C ASP A 6 -25.82 22.34 7.69
N LEU A 7 -25.23 23.13 8.58
CA LEU A 7 -23.83 22.93 9.02
C LEU A 7 -23.63 21.61 9.77
N SER A 8 -24.58 21.23 10.59
CA SER A 8 -24.50 19.99 11.41
C SER A 8 -24.59 18.75 10.51
N SER A 9 -25.55 18.75 9.60
CA SER A 9 -25.72 17.66 8.63
C SER A 9 -24.50 17.52 7.73
N PHE A 10 -23.86 18.62 7.31
CA PHE A 10 -22.63 18.55 6.55
C PHE A 10 -21.45 18.04 7.38
N ALA A 11 -21.33 18.44 8.65
CA ALA A 11 -20.33 17.90 9.56
C ALA A 11 -20.49 16.38 9.77
N ASN A 12 -21.74 15.88 9.85
CA ASN A 12 -22.02 14.45 9.91
C ASN A 12 -21.51 13.73 8.66
N LEU A 13 -21.74 14.27 7.44
CA LEU A 13 -21.19 13.71 6.19
C LEU A 13 -19.65 13.66 6.21
N MET A 14 -19.00 14.71 6.75
CA MET A 14 -17.54 14.72 6.92
C MET A 14 -17.08 13.60 7.88
N ASN A 15 -17.77 13.41 9.01
CA ASN A 15 -17.46 12.35 9.97
C ASN A 15 -17.77 10.95 9.44
N GLU A 16 -18.83 10.75 8.68
CA GLU A 16 -19.11 9.51 7.96
C GLU A 16 -17.96 9.16 7.00
N LYS A 17 -17.47 10.16 6.25
CA LYS A 17 -16.31 9.98 5.38
C LYS A 17 -15.05 9.63 6.19
N SER A 18 -14.81 10.29 7.31
CA SER A 18 -13.72 9.99 8.24
C SER A 18 -13.77 8.53 8.71
N ASN A 19 -14.95 8.09 9.16
CA ASN A 19 -15.18 6.71 9.58
C ASN A 19 -14.96 5.70 8.44
N SER A 20 -15.40 6.02 7.22
CA SER A 20 -15.19 5.17 6.04
C SER A 20 -13.71 5.03 5.63
N LEU A 21 -12.86 5.93 6.10
CA LEU A 21 -11.40 5.91 5.96
C LEU A 21 -10.70 5.33 7.21
N GLU A 22 -11.48 4.79 8.16
CA GLU A 22 -11.00 4.19 9.42
C GLU A 22 -10.22 5.16 10.30
N LEU A 23 -10.58 6.45 10.28
CA LEU A 23 -9.93 7.48 11.08
C LEU A 23 -10.57 7.57 12.46
N THR A 24 -9.82 7.19 13.48
CA THR A 24 -10.30 7.11 14.87
C THR A 24 -9.95 8.34 15.72
N SER A 25 -9.07 9.20 15.21
CA SER A 25 -8.55 10.39 15.88
C SER A 25 -8.85 11.68 15.09
N THR A 26 -9.95 11.67 14.30
CA THR A 26 -10.43 12.84 13.56
C THR A 26 -11.91 13.04 13.81
N HIS A 27 -12.29 14.26 14.15
CA HIS A 27 -13.69 14.65 14.30
C HIS A 27 -13.92 16.06 13.77
N PHE A 28 -14.92 16.22 12.91
CA PHE A 28 -15.31 17.47 12.30
C PHE A 28 -16.59 18.03 12.93
N VAL A 29 -16.59 19.31 13.29
CA VAL A 29 -17.77 20.03 13.80
C VAL A 29 -18.32 20.99 12.77
N THR A 30 -17.44 21.56 11.95
CA THR A 30 -17.83 22.55 10.92
C THR A 30 -16.97 22.41 9.68
N PRO A 31 -17.49 22.76 8.49
CA PRO A 31 -16.71 22.77 7.26
C PRO A 31 -15.71 23.93 7.16
N HIS A 32 -15.89 25.00 7.92
CA HIS A 32 -15.01 26.17 7.88
C HIS A 32 -13.77 26.04 8.79
N GLY A 33 -13.75 25.06 9.74
CA GLY A 33 -12.57 24.74 10.56
C GLY A 33 -12.21 25.82 11.58
N LEU A 34 -13.16 26.61 12.09
CA LEU A 34 -12.91 27.48 13.24
C LEU A 34 -12.77 26.67 14.52
N ASP A 35 -12.06 27.24 15.51
CA ASP A 35 -11.75 26.57 16.75
C ASP A 35 -12.99 26.02 17.48
N ASN A 36 -12.90 24.78 17.88
CA ASN A 36 -13.86 24.07 18.70
C ASN A 36 -13.16 22.91 19.39
N ASP A 37 -13.44 22.67 20.68
CA ASP A 37 -12.75 21.69 21.52
C ASP A 37 -12.86 20.25 21.00
N ILE A 38 -13.92 19.94 20.27
CA ILE A 38 -14.17 18.63 19.69
C ILE A 38 -13.93 18.58 18.16
N HIS A 39 -13.27 19.62 17.60
CA HIS A 39 -12.84 19.65 16.20
C HIS A 39 -11.34 19.36 16.14
N TYR A 40 -10.95 18.10 15.88
CA TYR A 40 -9.57 17.66 15.96
C TYR A 40 -9.20 16.67 14.85
N THR A 41 -7.91 16.54 14.60
CA THR A 41 -7.30 15.53 13.74
C THR A 41 -5.84 15.31 14.15
N THR A 42 -5.18 14.34 13.54
CA THR A 42 -3.74 14.12 13.66
C THR A 42 -3.05 14.36 12.32
N ALA A 43 -1.72 14.57 12.34
CA ALA A 43 -0.95 14.70 11.10
C ALA A 43 -1.05 13.45 10.22
N TYR A 44 -1.05 12.26 10.83
CA TYR A 44 -1.20 10.99 10.12
C TYR A 44 -2.56 10.85 9.44
N GLU A 45 -3.64 11.11 10.16
CA GLU A 45 -5.00 10.98 9.60
C GLU A 45 -5.30 12.05 8.55
N LEU A 46 -4.73 13.26 8.74
CA LEU A 46 -4.82 14.32 7.72
C LEU A 46 -4.06 13.93 6.45
N ALA A 47 -2.97 13.15 6.55
CA ALA A 47 -2.30 12.58 5.37
C ALA A 47 -3.19 11.59 4.63
N ILE A 48 -3.94 10.73 5.34
CA ILE A 48 -4.87 9.78 4.74
C ILE A 48 -6.00 10.51 4.01
N ILE A 49 -6.61 11.53 4.66
CA ILE A 49 -7.64 12.37 4.05
C ILE A 49 -7.11 13.06 2.80
N THR A 50 -5.90 13.61 2.87
CA THR A 50 -5.27 14.31 1.74
C THR A 50 -5.01 13.36 0.58
N ASN A 51 -4.47 12.16 0.86
CA ASN A 51 -4.22 11.13 -0.15
C ASN A 51 -5.53 10.68 -0.83
N TYR A 52 -6.60 10.54 -0.04
CA TYR A 52 -7.93 10.23 -0.59
C TYR A 52 -8.44 11.36 -1.49
N ALA A 53 -8.36 12.62 -1.02
CA ALA A 53 -8.85 13.79 -1.76
C ALA A 53 -8.08 14.03 -3.06
N LEU A 54 -6.74 13.80 -3.07
CA LEU A 54 -5.90 13.97 -4.26
C LEU A 54 -6.21 12.99 -5.40
N LYS A 55 -6.91 11.89 -5.11
CA LYS A 55 -7.43 10.97 -6.15
C LYS A 55 -8.60 11.56 -6.94
N ASN A 56 -9.26 12.60 -6.41
CA ASN A 56 -10.30 13.33 -7.11
C ASN A 56 -9.64 14.38 -8.03
N GLU A 57 -9.84 14.25 -9.34
CA GLU A 57 -9.22 15.11 -10.35
C GLU A 57 -9.61 16.57 -10.19
N THR A 58 -10.86 16.86 -9.83
CA THR A 58 -11.36 18.23 -9.61
C THR A 58 -10.63 18.87 -8.43
N PHE A 59 -10.52 18.15 -7.29
CA PHE A 59 -9.80 18.62 -6.12
C PHE A 59 -8.31 18.84 -6.45
N TYR A 60 -7.68 17.86 -7.12
CA TYR A 60 -6.29 17.94 -7.57
C TYR A 60 -6.04 19.20 -8.41
N ASN A 61 -6.90 19.50 -9.35
CA ASN A 61 -6.80 20.68 -10.22
C ASN A 61 -6.95 21.99 -9.44
N PHE A 62 -7.85 22.05 -8.47
CA PHE A 62 -7.99 23.25 -7.63
C PHE A 62 -6.77 23.52 -6.76
N VAL A 63 -6.27 22.51 -6.06
CA VAL A 63 -5.16 22.72 -5.08
C VAL A 63 -3.84 23.07 -5.75
N ARG A 64 -3.63 22.68 -7.00
CA ARG A 64 -2.43 23.02 -7.81
C ARG A 64 -2.50 24.39 -8.49
N THR A 65 -3.64 25.03 -8.47
CA THR A 65 -3.83 26.35 -9.11
C THR A 65 -3.13 27.42 -8.28
N LYS A 66 -2.09 28.05 -8.85
CA LYS A 66 -1.31 29.11 -8.16
C LYS A 66 -2.06 30.43 -8.11
N ASN A 67 -2.67 30.85 -9.23
CA ASN A 67 -3.46 32.06 -9.35
C ASN A 67 -4.75 31.78 -10.11
N TYR A 68 -5.83 32.41 -9.70
CA TYR A 68 -7.11 32.32 -10.37
C TYR A 68 -7.78 33.68 -10.43
N THR A 69 -8.24 34.11 -11.60
CA THR A 69 -8.91 35.38 -11.77
C THR A 69 -10.42 35.17 -11.80
N VAL A 70 -11.11 35.78 -10.85
CA VAL A 70 -12.60 35.82 -10.77
C VAL A 70 -13.08 37.14 -11.31
N THR A 71 -14.08 37.10 -12.20
CA THR A 71 -14.75 38.32 -12.71
C THR A 71 -16.19 38.29 -12.24
N ILE A 72 -16.59 39.30 -11.45
CA ILE A 72 -17.95 39.47 -10.93
C ILE A 72 -18.42 40.89 -11.29
N ASN A 73 -19.55 41.00 -11.96
CA ASN A 73 -20.13 42.27 -12.38
C ASN A 73 -19.15 43.20 -13.15
N GLY A 74 -18.28 42.61 -14.00
CA GLY A 74 -17.29 43.35 -14.77
C GLY A 74 -15.99 43.71 -14.00
N TYR A 75 -15.90 43.40 -12.70
CA TYR A 75 -14.69 43.58 -11.88
C TYR A 75 -13.89 42.28 -11.79
N SER A 76 -12.66 42.34 -12.22
CA SER A 76 -11.75 41.20 -12.15
C SER A 76 -10.84 41.26 -10.91
N LYS A 77 -10.77 40.18 -10.18
CA LYS A 77 -9.87 40.03 -9.02
C LYS A 77 -9.04 38.74 -9.14
N THR A 78 -7.74 38.87 -9.13
CA THR A 78 -6.84 37.70 -9.08
C THR A 78 -6.65 37.25 -7.65
N LEU A 79 -6.96 35.98 -7.39
CA LEU A 79 -6.73 35.27 -6.14
C LEU A 79 -5.43 34.47 -6.26
N SER A 80 -4.56 34.59 -5.26
CA SER A 80 -3.33 33.79 -5.18
C SER A 80 -3.48 32.69 -4.15
N ASN A 81 -2.92 31.50 -4.44
CA ASN A 81 -2.93 30.40 -3.50
C ASN A 81 -2.14 30.79 -2.24
N THR A 82 -2.69 30.44 -1.08
CA THR A 82 -2.06 30.76 0.20
C THR A 82 -0.90 29.85 0.56
N ASN A 83 -0.72 28.74 -0.18
CA ASN A 83 0.47 27.89 -0.08
C ASN A 83 1.63 28.52 -0.84
N GLU A 84 2.51 29.18 -0.14
CA GLU A 84 3.66 29.89 -0.71
C GLU A 84 4.73 29.00 -1.31
N LEU A 85 4.71 27.68 -1.02
CA LEU A 85 5.63 26.71 -1.63
C LEU A 85 5.20 26.35 -3.07
N LEU A 86 3.92 26.58 -3.42
CA LEU A 86 3.41 26.26 -4.73
C LEU A 86 4.05 27.16 -5.81
N GLY A 87 4.83 26.53 -6.70
CA GLY A 87 5.61 27.19 -7.74
C GLY A 87 6.89 27.90 -7.24
N ASN A 88 7.27 27.72 -5.96
CA ASN A 88 8.52 28.24 -5.38
C ASN A 88 9.43 27.11 -4.87
N LEU A 89 8.89 25.94 -4.54
CA LEU A 89 9.67 24.74 -4.23
C LEU A 89 9.42 23.69 -5.32
N ASN A 90 10.49 23.11 -5.84
CA ASN A 90 10.42 22.15 -6.94
C ASN A 90 9.52 20.96 -6.61
N GLY A 91 8.63 20.63 -7.53
CA GLY A 91 7.71 19.50 -7.43
C GLY A 91 6.46 19.73 -6.58
N VAL A 92 6.33 20.87 -5.87
CA VAL A 92 5.12 21.18 -5.07
C VAL A 92 3.93 21.44 -5.97
N TYR A 93 2.82 20.71 -5.72
CA TYR A 93 1.58 20.83 -6.48
C TYR A 93 0.32 21.06 -5.62
N GLY A 94 0.44 21.17 -4.29
CA GLY A 94 -0.69 21.42 -3.38
C GLY A 94 -0.22 21.56 -1.94
N VAL A 95 -1.06 21.64 -0.93
CA VAL A 95 -2.50 21.41 -0.95
C VAL A 95 -3.23 22.58 -0.27
N LYS A 96 -3.04 22.75 1.09
CA LYS A 96 -3.83 23.73 1.86
C LYS A 96 -3.10 24.25 3.10
N THR A 97 -3.22 25.53 3.33
CA THR A 97 -2.82 26.20 4.59
C THR A 97 -4.00 26.25 5.56
N GLY A 98 -3.71 26.29 6.85
CA GLY A 98 -4.66 26.56 7.92
C GLY A 98 -4.10 27.55 8.94
N PHE A 99 -4.99 28.29 9.58
CA PHE A 99 -4.65 29.11 10.73
C PHE A 99 -5.91 29.37 11.59
N THR A 100 -5.81 29.10 12.85
CA THR A 100 -6.70 29.59 13.90
C THR A 100 -5.85 29.92 15.13
N ASN A 101 -6.42 30.59 16.12
CA ASN A 101 -5.67 30.89 17.35
C ASN A 101 -5.37 29.63 18.18
N GLY A 102 -6.23 28.61 18.11
CA GLY A 102 -6.02 27.33 18.80
C GLY A 102 -5.08 26.39 18.04
N ALA A 103 -5.18 26.33 16.72
CA ALA A 103 -4.39 25.41 15.91
C ALA A 103 -3.04 25.98 15.44
N ASN A 104 -2.78 27.27 15.61
CA ASN A 104 -1.62 27.98 15.06
C ASN A 104 -1.50 27.82 13.54
N ARG A 105 -0.30 27.89 12.97
CA ARG A 105 -0.05 27.82 11.53
C ARG A 105 0.12 26.37 11.07
N CYS A 106 -0.74 25.98 10.13
CA CYS A 106 -0.75 24.63 9.57
C CYS A 106 -0.53 24.66 8.06
N LEU A 107 0.10 23.61 7.53
CA LEU A 107 0.29 23.42 6.09
C LEU A 107 0.30 21.93 5.75
N VAL A 108 -0.51 21.58 4.78
CA VAL A 108 -0.42 20.31 4.05
C VAL A 108 0.20 20.61 2.70
N THR A 109 1.31 19.95 2.37
CA THR A 109 2.02 20.11 1.10
C THR A 109 2.11 18.78 0.39
N ALA A 110 1.74 18.73 -0.89
CA ALA A 110 1.96 17.59 -1.76
C ALA A 110 3.07 17.92 -2.76
N VAL A 111 4.01 17.00 -2.90
CA VAL A 111 5.27 17.19 -3.66
C VAL A 111 5.59 15.94 -4.43
N LYS A 112 5.84 16.07 -5.73
CA LYS A 112 6.27 14.98 -6.58
C LYS A 112 7.58 15.33 -7.25
N ARG A 113 8.58 14.44 -7.07
CA ARG A 113 9.86 14.49 -7.79
C ARG A 113 10.19 13.08 -8.26
N ASP A 114 10.58 12.94 -9.50
CA ASP A 114 10.85 11.67 -10.12
C ASP A 114 9.70 10.66 -9.87
N ASN A 115 9.99 9.52 -9.30
CA ASN A 115 9.00 8.48 -8.99
C ASN A 115 8.41 8.56 -7.58
N MET A 116 8.80 9.57 -6.77
CA MET A 116 8.33 9.69 -5.39
C MET A 116 7.34 10.84 -5.25
N ASP A 117 6.15 10.52 -4.72
CA ASP A 117 5.08 11.45 -4.41
C ASP A 117 4.86 11.47 -2.89
N LEU A 118 4.96 12.65 -2.28
CA LEU A 118 4.95 12.84 -0.83
C LEU A 118 3.84 13.79 -0.40
N ILE A 119 3.27 13.51 0.77
CA ILE A 119 2.44 14.44 1.53
C ILE A 119 3.20 14.83 2.79
N CYS A 120 3.53 16.11 2.91
CA CYS A 120 4.17 16.69 4.09
C CYS A 120 3.14 17.48 4.90
N ILE A 121 3.06 17.23 6.20
CA ILE A 121 2.11 17.89 7.10
C ILE A 121 2.85 18.53 8.25
N VAL A 122 2.65 19.85 8.40
CA VAL A 122 3.13 20.65 9.52
C VAL A 122 1.93 21.26 10.20
N LEU A 123 1.74 20.97 11.49
CA LEU A 123 0.66 21.49 12.33
C LEU A 123 1.26 22.26 13.50
N GLY A 124 0.54 23.30 13.95
CA GLY A 124 0.85 24.01 15.18
C GLY A 124 2.10 24.87 15.17
N ALA A 125 2.62 25.29 14.02
CA ALA A 125 3.80 26.17 13.95
C ALA A 125 3.45 27.58 14.45
N ASP A 126 4.35 28.20 15.21
CA ASP A 126 4.13 29.53 15.83
C ASP A 126 4.00 30.62 14.78
N THR A 127 4.85 30.59 13.75
CA THR A 127 4.86 31.60 12.71
C THR A 127 4.68 30.99 11.31
N LYS A 128 4.25 31.82 10.35
CA LYS A 128 4.18 31.46 8.94
C LYS A 128 5.56 31.03 8.42
N LYS A 129 6.63 31.71 8.89
CA LYS A 129 8.01 31.43 8.49
C LYS A 129 8.48 30.07 8.99
N ASP A 130 8.19 29.71 10.24
CA ASP A 130 8.57 28.42 10.82
C ASP A 130 7.82 27.29 10.13
N ARG A 131 6.52 27.40 9.95
CA ARG A 131 5.71 26.45 9.18
C ARG A 131 6.31 26.15 7.80
N THR A 132 6.68 27.19 7.07
CA THR A 132 7.25 27.06 5.73
C THR A 132 8.64 26.44 5.77
N LYS A 133 9.50 26.88 6.72
CA LYS A 133 10.83 26.33 6.94
C LYS A 133 10.78 24.84 7.28
N ASP A 134 9.92 24.45 8.22
CA ASP A 134 9.79 23.06 8.66
C ASP A 134 9.27 22.18 7.51
N SER A 135 8.29 22.68 6.75
CA SER A 135 7.81 21.97 5.55
C SER A 135 8.92 21.72 4.54
N ILE A 136 9.75 22.73 4.24
CA ILE A 136 10.90 22.56 3.32
C ILE A 136 11.90 21.56 3.89
N GLN A 137 12.25 21.66 5.18
CA GLN A 137 13.22 20.75 5.81
C GLN A 137 12.76 19.30 5.76
N LEU A 138 11.48 19.03 6.05
CA LEU A 138 10.91 17.67 6.01
C LEU A 138 10.88 17.12 4.58
N ILE A 139 10.48 17.95 3.61
CA ILE A 139 10.45 17.58 2.19
C ILE A 139 11.86 17.25 1.69
N GLU A 140 12.82 18.12 1.90
CA GLU A 140 14.21 17.89 1.45
C GLU A 140 14.85 16.71 2.18
N TYR A 141 14.55 16.51 3.48
CA TYR A 141 14.99 15.33 4.22
C TYR A 141 14.47 14.05 3.57
N ALA A 142 13.18 14.00 3.22
CA ALA A 142 12.60 12.82 2.61
C ALA A 142 13.23 12.50 1.25
N PHE A 143 13.33 13.46 0.35
CA PHE A 143 13.94 13.25 -0.98
C PHE A 143 15.45 12.98 -0.94
N LYS A 144 16.15 13.47 0.07
CA LYS A 144 17.58 13.19 0.27
C LYS A 144 17.84 11.77 0.79
N ASN A 145 16.96 11.27 1.67
CA ASN A 145 17.24 10.06 2.43
C ASN A 145 16.46 8.84 1.96
N TYR A 146 15.45 9.00 1.10
CA TYR A 146 14.62 7.91 0.62
C TYR A 146 14.59 7.86 -0.90
N THR A 147 14.48 6.66 -1.43
CA THR A 147 14.28 6.38 -2.86
C THR A 147 13.20 5.33 -3.04
N MET A 148 12.50 5.40 -4.19
CA MET A 148 11.51 4.39 -4.57
C MET A 148 12.21 3.17 -5.17
N VAL A 149 12.06 2.02 -4.53
CA VAL A 149 12.62 0.74 -4.99
C VAL A 149 11.50 -0.09 -5.61
N ASN A 150 11.76 -0.68 -6.78
CA ASN A 150 10.84 -1.62 -7.42
C ASN A 150 10.84 -2.94 -6.63
N ILE A 151 9.92 -3.03 -5.66
CA ILE A 151 9.77 -4.19 -4.79
C ILE A 151 9.09 -5.35 -5.54
N ARG A 152 8.17 -5.06 -6.47
CA ARG A 152 7.52 -6.09 -7.30
C ARG A 152 8.56 -6.92 -8.04
N GLU A 153 9.50 -6.27 -8.72
CA GLU A 153 10.53 -6.95 -9.50
C GLU A 153 11.40 -7.87 -8.60
N LYS A 154 11.82 -7.36 -7.45
CA LYS A 154 12.58 -8.16 -6.47
C LYS A 154 11.79 -9.38 -5.97
N ILE A 155 10.53 -9.17 -5.56
CA ILE A 155 9.64 -10.22 -5.08
C ILE A 155 9.43 -11.29 -6.16
N MET A 156 9.08 -10.88 -7.38
CA MET A 156 8.79 -11.82 -8.46
C MET A 156 10.03 -12.62 -8.87
N THR A 157 11.21 -11.99 -8.87
CA THR A 157 12.48 -12.68 -9.15
C THR A 157 12.76 -13.75 -8.10
N GLU A 158 12.71 -13.41 -6.81
CA GLU A 158 12.97 -14.35 -5.72
C GLU A 158 11.90 -15.46 -5.64
N PHE A 159 10.62 -15.11 -5.82
CA PHE A 159 9.54 -16.09 -5.82
C PHE A 159 9.65 -17.09 -6.99
N ASN A 160 9.96 -16.62 -8.18
CA ASN A 160 10.15 -17.49 -9.34
C ASN A 160 11.36 -18.41 -9.18
N ASN A 161 12.48 -17.91 -8.66
CA ASN A 161 13.65 -18.71 -8.36
C ASN A 161 13.34 -19.78 -7.31
N TRP A 162 12.66 -19.38 -6.23
CA TRP A 162 12.22 -20.31 -5.20
C TRP A 162 11.27 -21.38 -5.75
N LYS A 163 10.29 -20.99 -6.60
CA LYS A 163 9.35 -21.92 -7.25
C LYS A 163 10.08 -22.95 -8.12
N LEU A 164 11.07 -22.56 -8.90
CA LEU A 164 11.88 -23.46 -9.71
C LEU A 164 12.65 -24.47 -8.84
N CYS A 165 13.24 -24.03 -7.74
CA CYS A 165 14.02 -24.88 -6.85
C CYS A 165 13.16 -25.86 -6.03
N ASN A 166 11.90 -25.52 -5.75
CA ASN A 166 11.04 -26.26 -4.83
C ASN A 166 9.85 -26.97 -5.50
N SER A 167 9.69 -26.89 -6.82
CA SER A 167 8.56 -27.50 -7.55
C SER A 167 8.40 -29.02 -7.34
N SER A 168 9.51 -29.73 -7.08
CA SER A 168 9.51 -31.18 -6.83
C SER A 168 9.48 -31.57 -5.34
N SER A 169 9.46 -30.60 -4.43
CA SER A 169 9.51 -30.86 -2.98
C SER A 169 8.14 -31.09 -2.33
N PHE A 170 7.06 -30.92 -3.09
CA PHE A 170 5.70 -31.09 -2.57
C PHE A 170 5.28 -32.56 -2.54
N GLU A 171 4.69 -32.96 -1.43
CA GLU A 171 4.08 -34.27 -1.23
C GLU A 171 2.61 -34.11 -0.86
N VAL A 172 1.72 -34.76 -1.62
CA VAL A 172 0.29 -34.77 -1.32
C VAL A 172 -0.12 -36.19 -0.99
N GLN A 173 -0.18 -36.50 0.30
CA GLN A 173 -0.56 -37.83 0.81
C GLN A 173 -1.98 -38.18 0.36
N LYS A 174 -2.17 -39.40 -0.13
CA LYS A 174 -3.41 -39.90 -0.71
C LYS A 174 -3.92 -39.11 -1.94
N GLY A 175 -3.11 -38.19 -2.49
CA GLY A 175 -3.44 -37.42 -3.68
C GLY A 175 -3.20 -38.18 -4.99
N ILE A 176 -3.98 -37.87 -6.03
CA ILE A 176 -3.78 -38.39 -7.38
C ILE A 176 -2.47 -37.88 -8.02
N SER A 177 -1.91 -36.79 -7.49
CA SER A 177 -0.70 -36.14 -7.96
C SER A 177 0.00 -35.41 -6.82
N ASN A 178 1.31 -35.22 -6.93
CA ASN A 178 2.13 -34.35 -6.08
C ASN A 178 2.40 -32.99 -6.74
N ASN A 179 1.83 -32.74 -7.93
CA ASN A 179 2.08 -31.50 -8.66
C ASN A 179 1.25 -30.35 -8.07
N VAL A 180 1.80 -29.69 -7.05
CA VAL A 180 1.24 -28.46 -6.46
C VAL A 180 1.80 -27.26 -7.22
N ASP A 181 0.95 -26.59 -7.99
CA ASP A 181 1.33 -25.33 -8.62
C ASP A 181 1.03 -24.16 -7.67
N VAL A 182 2.03 -23.29 -7.48
CA VAL A 182 1.97 -22.21 -6.48
C VAL A 182 1.87 -20.85 -7.13
N ILE A 183 1.05 -19.99 -6.53
CA ILE A 183 0.85 -18.60 -6.92
C ILE A 183 0.98 -17.69 -5.70
N LEU A 184 1.47 -16.48 -5.92
CA LEU A 184 1.56 -15.45 -4.90
C LEU A 184 0.30 -14.58 -4.93
N ALA A 185 -0.14 -14.12 -3.78
CA ALA A 185 -1.18 -13.10 -3.66
C ALA A 185 -0.81 -11.81 -4.42
N ASP A 186 -1.82 -11.04 -4.81
CA ASP A 186 -1.60 -9.77 -5.49
C ASP A 186 -0.81 -8.78 -4.62
N LEU A 187 0.16 -8.12 -5.24
CA LEU A 187 0.94 -7.09 -4.57
C LEU A 187 0.11 -5.78 -4.48
N PRO A 188 0.03 -5.18 -3.29
CA PRO A 188 -0.71 -3.93 -3.10
C PRO A 188 -0.02 -2.71 -3.72
N PHE A 189 1.28 -2.81 -4.04
CA PHE A 189 2.08 -1.76 -4.66
C PHE A 189 3.29 -2.35 -5.39
N ASP A 190 3.81 -1.60 -6.38
CA ASP A 190 4.98 -2.00 -7.16
C ASP A 190 6.26 -1.42 -6.58
N PHE A 191 6.20 -0.19 -6.07
CA PHE A 191 7.32 0.56 -5.53
C PHE A 191 7.09 0.86 -4.05
N PHE A 192 8.19 0.81 -3.29
CA PHE A 192 8.17 1.14 -1.87
C PHE A 192 9.32 2.11 -1.53
N PRO A 193 9.07 3.16 -0.71
CA PRO A 193 10.11 4.09 -0.31
C PRO A 193 11.04 3.45 0.72
N ILE A 194 12.32 3.32 0.37
CA ILE A 194 13.36 2.76 1.22
C ILE A 194 14.41 3.82 1.52
N ASN A 195 14.85 3.89 2.78
CA ASN A 195 15.96 4.74 3.15
C ASN A 195 17.21 4.33 2.37
N CYS A 196 17.91 5.30 1.77
CA CYS A 196 19.05 5.07 0.91
C CYS A 196 20.16 4.23 1.57
N ASN A 197 20.29 4.31 2.90
CA ASN A 197 21.27 3.51 3.65
C ASN A 197 20.89 2.02 3.74
N TYR A 198 19.63 1.66 3.47
CA TYR A 198 19.09 0.31 3.66
C TYR A 198 18.62 -0.35 2.35
N ILE A 199 18.98 0.20 1.19
CA ILE A 199 18.57 -0.36 -0.11
C ILE A 199 19.08 -1.80 -0.28
N ASN A 200 20.27 -2.10 0.25
CA ASN A 200 20.89 -3.42 0.18
C ASN A 200 20.43 -4.35 1.32
N ASP A 201 19.71 -3.83 2.32
CA ASP A 201 19.20 -4.59 3.47
C ASP A 201 17.77 -5.11 3.23
N VAL A 202 17.33 -5.15 1.97
CA VAL A 202 16.05 -5.75 1.59
C VAL A 202 16.20 -7.27 1.58
N SER A 203 15.49 -7.94 2.45
CA SER A 203 15.44 -9.40 2.53
C SER A 203 14.04 -9.92 2.24
N ILE A 204 13.98 -11.04 1.51
CA ILE A 204 12.73 -11.73 1.18
C ILE A 204 12.82 -13.12 1.77
N TYR A 205 11.86 -13.46 2.60
CA TYR A 205 11.74 -14.79 3.20
C TYR A 205 10.48 -15.46 2.69
N ILE A 206 10.63 -16.71 2.23
CA ILE A 206 9.53 -17.52 1.72
C ILE A 206 9.40 -18.76 2.59
N TYR A 207 8.20 -18.93 3.14
CA TYR A 207 7.82 -20.16 3.84
C TYR A 207 6.66 -20.80 3.10
N CYS A 208 6.77 -22.09 2.82
CA CYS A 208 5.68 -22.87 2.26
C CYS A 208 5.68 -24.26 2.89
N LYS A 209 4.48 -24.72 3.25
CA LYS A 209 4.28 -26.10 3.68
C LYS A 209 4.54 -27.03 2.49
N THR A 210 5.27 -28.11 2.70
CA THR A 210 5.65 -29.06 1.65
C THR A 210 4.83 -30.34 1.64
N THR A 211 4.17 -30.68 2.76
CA THR A 211 3.38 -31.91 2.89
C THR A 211 1.91 -31.59 3.15
N PHE A 212 1.04 -32.16 2.36
CA PHE A 212 -0.42 -31.97 2.42
C PHE A 212 -1.13 -33.31 2.45
N GLU A 213 -2.41 -33.33 2.86
CA GLU A 213 -3.32 -34.45 2.73
C GLU A 213 -4.42 -34.10 1.71
N ALA A 214 -4.69 -35.02 0.79
CA ALA A 214 -5.75 -34.85 -0.19
C ALA A 214 -7.16 -35.04 0.45
N PRO A 215 -8.18 -34.31 -0.03
CA PRO A 215 -8.14 -33.37 -1.16
C PRO A 215 -7.53 -32.01 -0.80
N LEU A 216 -6.70 -31.45 -1.68
CA LEU A 216 -6.19 -30.08 -1.57
C LEU A 216 -6.95 -29.20 -2.58
N ASN A 217 -7.78 -28.32 -2.10
CA ASN A 217 -8.57 -27.44 -2.95
C ASN A 217 -7.73 -26.29 -3.51
N ALA A 218 -8.01 -25.85 -4.73
CA ALA A 218 -7.41 -24.65 -5.29
C ALA A 218 -7.65 -23.41 -4.39
N ASN A 219 -6.75 -22.44 -4.44
CA ASN A 219 -6.78 -21.20 -3.64
C ASN A 219 -6.72 -21.45 -2.11
N THR A 220 -6.17 -22.58 -1.68
CA THR A 220 -5.84 -22.79 -0.27
C THR A 220 -4.51 -22.11 0.04
N ALA A 221 -4.46 -21.30 1.11
CA ALA A 221 -3.21 -20.72 1.58
C ALA A 221 -2.28 -21.82 2.12
N ILE A 222 -1.09 -21.94 1.52
CA ILE A 222 -0.11 -22.99 1.81
C ILE A 222 1.21 -22.46 2.34
N GLY A 223 1.37 -21.14 2.33
CA GLY A 223 2.57 -20.48 2.80
C GLY A 223 2.43 -18.96 2.78
N TYR A 224 3.54 -18.30 3.01
CA TYR A 224 3.63 -16.84 2.94
C TYR A 224 5.02 -16.39 2.51
N LEU A 225 5.07 -15.20 1.93
CA LEU A 225 6.28 -14.46 1.61
C LEU A 225 6.31 -13.18 2.44
N THR A 226 7.42 -12.89 3.10
CA THR A 226 7.63 -11.63 3.83
C THR A 226 8.78 -10.85 3.22
N VAL A 227 8.59 -9.55 3.13
CA VAL A 227 9.64 -8.60 2.72
C VAL A 227 10.01 -7.76 3.93
N SER A 228 11.28 -7.73 4.26
CA SER A 228 11.81 -6.93 5.36
C SER A 228 12.89 -5.98 4.87
N VAL A 229 12.95 -4.80 5.47
CA VAL A 229 14.02 -3.81 5.27
C VAL A 229 14.62 -3.52 6.62
N HIS A 230 15.92 -3.72 6.77
CA HIS A 230 16.64 -3.51 8.02
C HIS A 230 15.92 -4.20 9.20
N ASN A 231 15.61 -5.49 9.05
CA ASN A 231 14.88 -6.33 10.01
C ASN A 231 13.44 -5.89 10.35
N LYS A 232 12.89 -4.91 9.64
CA LYS A 232 11.50 -4.50 9.81
C LYS A 232 10.65 -5.06 8.68
N ASN A 233 9.63 -5.85 9.02
CA ASN A 233 8.67 -6.34 8.03
C ASN A 233 7.88 -5.17 7.44
N ILE A 234 7.87 -5.06 6.10
CA ILE A 234 7.15 -4.02 5.35
C ILE A 234 5.98 -4.60 4.55
N LEU A 235 6.00 -5.91 4.27
CA LEU A 235 4.96 -6.58 3.48
C LEU A 235 4.92 -8.06 3.82
N SER A 236 3.72 -8.62 3.91
CA SER A 236 3.48 -10.06 3.97
C SER A 236 2.42 -10.43 2.94
N LEU A 237 2.68 -11.48 2.16
CA LEU A 237 1.81 -11.96 1.09
C LEU A 237 1.59 -13.46 1.27
N ASP A 238 0.35 -13.91 1.12
CA ASP A 238 0.04 -15.33 1.15
C ASP A 238 0.45 -16.02 -0.16
N ILE A 239 0.85 -17.29 -0.04
CA ILE A 239 1.12 -18.19 -1.15
C ILE A 239 -0.02 -19.20 -1.20
N TYR A 240 -0.64 -19.34 -2.37
CA TYR A 240 -1.75 -20.25 -2.61
C TYR A 240 -1.35 -21.36 -3.59
N ASN A 241 -2.02 -22.52 -3.49
CA ASN A 241 -2.00 -23.46 -4.60
C ASN A 241 -3.04 -23.04 -5.65
N SER A 242 -2.66 -23.08 -6.94
CA SER A 242 -3.54 -22.67 -8.05
C SER A 242 -4.44 -23.81 -8.54
N ASN A 243 -4.07 -25.06 -8.27
CA ASN A 243 -4.76 -26.26 -8.75
C ASN A 243 -5.37 -27.09 -7.61
N SER A 244 -6.48 -27.79 -7.89
CA SER A 244 -7.03 -28.77 -6.96
C SER A 244 -6.37 -30.14 -7.16
N ILE A 245 -6.08 -30.85 -6.07
CA ILE A 245 -5.56 -32.22 -6.09
C ILE A 245 -6.58 -33.10 -5.37
N PHE A 246 -7.21 -33.99 -6.14
CA PHE A 246 -8.22 -34.88 -5.61
C PHE A 246 -7.60 -36.07 -4.86
N GLN A 247 -8.36 -36.64 -3.94
CA GLN A 247 -7.97 -37.86 -3.25
C GLN A 247 -8.01 -39.06 -4.20
N LYS A 248 -7.08 -39.99 -4.08
CA LYS A 248 -7.10 -41.28 -4.77
C LYS A 248 -8.34 -42.09 -4.37
N ASP A 249 -9.00 -42.63 -5.36
CA ASP A 249 -10.03 -43.67 -5.16
C ASP A 249 -9.40 -45.08 -5.11
N PHE A 250 -10.23 -46.08 -4.90
CA PHE A 250 -9.79 -47.47 -4.84
C PHE A 250 -9.10 -47.92 -6.15
N SER A 251 -9.58 -47.47 -7.29
CA SER A 251 -9.00 -47.81 -8.61
C SER A 251 -7.58 -47.22 -8.75
N ASN A 252 -7.37 -46.00 -8.29
CA ASN A 252 -6.05 -45.38 -8.30
C ASN A 252 -5.05 -46.16 -7.39
N PHE A 253 -5.46 -46.55 -6.19
CA PHE A 253 -4.63 -47.37 -5.30
C PHE A 253 -4.28 -48.73 -5.92
N LEU A 254 -5.25 -49.41 -6.53
CA LEU A 254 -5.03 -50.68 -7.19
C LEU A 254 -4.03 -50.54 -8.34
N ASN A 255 -4.18 -49.51 -9.19
CA ASN A 255 -3.27 -49.25 -10.29
C ASN A 255 -1.83 -48.96 -9.80
N ASP A 256 -1.68 -48.23 -8.69
CA ASP A 256 -0.35 -47.98 -8.09
C ASP A 256 0.27 -49.27 -7.56
N MET A 257 -0.50 -50.16 -6.94
CA MET A 257 -0.02 -51.46 -6.49
C MET A 257 0.47 -52.31 -7.68
N ILE A 258 -0.29 -52.36 -8.78
CA ILE A 258 0.11 -53.10 -9.98
C ILE A 258 1.38 -52.52 -10.57
N LYS A 259 1.52 -51.21 -10.72
CA LYS A 259 2.73 -50.53 -11.23
C LYS A 259 3.95 -50.85 -10.36
N ASN A 260 3.82 -50.74 -9.04
CA ASN A 260 4.89 -51.01 -8.11
C ASN A 260 5.33 -52.50 -8.18
N TYR A 261 4.37 -53.41 -8.35
CA TYR A 261 4.67 -54.83 -8.48
C TYR A 261 5.38 -55.16 -9.81
N THR A 262 4.91 -54.57 -10.92
CA THR A 262 5.60 -54.76 -12.22
C THR A 262 7.03 -54.19 -12.21
N SER A 263 7.24 -52.99 -11.66
CA SER A 263 8.58 -52.39 -11.53
C SER A 263 9.49 -53.22 -10.63
N TYR A 264 8.96 -53.83 -9.54
CA TYR A 264 9.72 -54.75 -8.71
C TYR A 264 10.15 -56.00 -9.47
N LEU A 265 9.27 -56.60 -10.28
CA LEU A 265 9.58 -57.77 -11.13
C LEU A 265 10.66 -57.43 -12.19
N GLU A 266 10.57 -56.28 -12.83
CA GLU A 266 11.59 -55.79 -13.78
C GLU A 266 12.96 -55.66 -13.12
N THR A 267 12.99 -55.11 -11.89
CA THR A 267 14.23 -54.95 -11.14
C THR A 267 14.88 -56.32 -10.76
N LEU A 268 14.03 -57.33 -10.46
CA LEU A 268 14.50 -58.68 -10.19
C LEU A 268 15.02 -59.36 -11.44
N LEU A 269 14.37 -59.16 -12.59
CA LEU A 269 14.83 -59.72 -13.87
C LEU A 269 16.17 -59.11 -14.31
N CYS A 270 16.36 -57.79 -14.14
CA CYS A 270 17.63 -57.12 -14.47
C CYS A 270 18.80 -57.47 -13.55
N LYS A 271 18.57 -58.01 -12.35
CA LYS A 271 19.60 -58.46 -11.44
C LYS A 271 20.06 -59.89 -11.69
N ASN A 272 19.33 -60.64 -12.52
CA ASN A 272 19.65 -62.06 -12.84
C ASN A 272 20.19 -62.24 -14.27
N ILE A 273 20.56 -61.18 -14.94
CA ILE A 273 21.36 -61.12 -16.15
C ILE A 273 22.69 -60.46 -15.83
#